data_e98252d679aecf6dc6ee03bc5be94d78
#
_entry.id   e98252d679aecf6dc6ee03bc5be94d78
#
_cell.length_a   1.000
_cell.length_b   1.000
_cell.length_c   1.000
_cell.angle_alpha   90.00
_cell.angle_beta   90.00
_cell.angle_gamma   90.00
#
_symmetry.space_group_name_H-M   'P 1'
#
loop_
_entity.id
_entity.type
_entity.pdbx_description
1 polymer ?
#
loop_
_entity_poly.entity_id
_entity_poly.type
_entity_poly.pdbx_seq_one_letter_code
_entity_poly.pdbx_strand_id
1 'polypeptide(L)'
;MMKTEKSIEETLQEEFFREKAVVLCRATEKLEISLRRLTILGDHITEFHFAEKEINSGCNVINTDLKQLNEEIDAFNKVREEVKLCYYYLIVTREALGLRRHHWIEECYQIPPKREKYEQNL
;
A
#
# COMPACT_ATOMS: atom_id res chain seq x y z
N MET A 1 -13.65 49.76 -11.80
CA MET A 1 -13.21 48.50 -11.22
C MET A 1 -12.58 47.63 -12.28
N MET A 2 -11.28 47.58 -12.33
CA MET A 2 -10.60 46.82 -13.37
C MET A 2 -10.33 45.43 -12.82
N LYS A 3 -11.02 44.45 -13.41
CA LYS A 3 -10.60 43.05 -13.24
C LYS A 3 -9.25 42.90 -13.94
N THR A 4 -8.25 42.52 -13.17
CA THR A 4 -7.00 42.06 -13.76
C THR A 4 -7.29 40.81 -14.59
N GLU A 5 -7.28 40.96 -15.89
CA GLU A 5 -7.35 39.81 -16.80
C GLU A 5 -6.06 39.03 -16.63
N LYS A 6 -6.20 37.77 -16.22
CA LYS A 6 -5.05 36.85 -16.19
C LYS A 6 -4.56 36.67 -17.62
N SER A 7 -3.25 36.72 -17.81
CA SER A 7 -2.65 36.41 -19.08
C SER A 7 -2.93 34.93 -19.44
N ILE A 8 -2.91 34.62 -20.73
CA ILE A 8 -3.04 33.24 -21.23
C ILE A 8 -1.99 32.35 -20.59
N GLU A 9 -0.78 32.88 -20.43
CA GLU A 9 0.33 32.15 -19.78
C GLU A 9 0.03 31.79 -18.33
N GLU A 10 -0.50 32.71 -17.55
CA GLU A 10 -0.89 32.45 -16.16
C GLU A 10 -2.00 31.40 -16.06
N THR A 11 -2.98 31.46 -16.97
CA THR A 11 -4.06 30.47 -17.03
C THR A 11 -3.53 29.08 -17.36
N LEU A 12 -2.60 28.96 -18.32
CA LEU A 12 -1.97 27.70 -18.66
C LEU A 12 -1.14 27.14 -17.53
N GLN A 13 -0.43 28.00 -16.78
CA GLN A 13 0.31 27.56 -15.59
C GLN A 13 -0.62 27.04 -14.50
N GLU A 14 -1.74 27.71 -14.25
CA GLU A 14 -2.74 27.26 -13.27
C GLU A 14 -3.33 25.89 -13.64
N GLU A 15 -3.67 25.70 -14.91
CA GLU A 15 -4.18 24.43 -15.41
C GLU A 15 -3.14 23.31 -15.25
N PHE A 16 -1.89 23.61 -15.58
CA PHE A 16 -0.79 22.67 -15.46
C PHE A 16 -0.59 22.23 -13.99
N PHE A 17 -0.58 23.16 -13.04
CA PHE A 17 -0.48 22.85 -11.63
C PHE A 17 -1.68 22.05 -11.12
N ARG A 18 -2.86 22.37 -11.60
CA ARG A 18 -4.09 21.66 -11.21
C ARG A 18 -4.05 20.20 -11.70
N GLU A 19 -3.64 19.98 -12.94
CA GLU A 19 -3.50 18.64 -13.50
C GLU A 19 -2.43 17.82 -12.78
N LYS A 20 -1.30 18.43 -12.46
CA LYS A 20 -0.25 17.80 -11.63
C LYS A 20 -0.80 17.34 -10.29
N ALA A 21 -1.56 18.21 -9.61
CA ALA A 21 -2.15 17.90 -8.31
C ALA A 21 -3.11 16.71 -8.41
N VAL A 22 -3.94 16.63 -9.44
CA VAL A 22 -4.87 15.53 -9.68
C VAL A 22 -4.13 14.21 -9.87
N VAL A 23 -3.08 14.21 -10.68
CA VAL A 23 -2.27 13.00 -10.96
C VAL A 23 -1.60 12.50 -9.69
N LEU A 24 -1.01 13.40 -8.89
CA LEU A 24 -0.39 13.06 -7.61
C LEU A 24 -1.41 12.53 -6.60
N CYS A 25 -2.57 13.14 -6.50
CA CYS A 25 -3.64 12.69 -5.61
C CYS A 25 -4.08 11.27 -5.98
N ARG A 26 -4.25 10.96 -7.25
CA ARG A 26 -4.64 9.62 -7.71
C ARG A 26 -3.58 8.57 -7.37
N ALA A 27 -2.31 8.88 -7.60
CA ALA A 27 -1.22 7.96 -7.29
C ALA A 27 -1.12 7.71 -5.78
N THR A 28 -1.26 8.76 -4.97
CA THR A 28 -1.26 8.68 -3.51
C THR A 28 -2.45 7.87 -2.99
N GLU A 29 -3.66 8.11 -3.51
CA GLU A 29 -4.86 7.35 -3.16
C GLU A 29 -4.70 5.86 -3.42
N LYS A 30 -4.19 5.49 -4.58
CA LYS A 30 -3.95 4.08 -4.93
C LYS A 30 -3.00 3.41 -3.93
N LEU A 31 -1.93 4.11 -3.57
CA LEU A 31 -0.99 3.62 -2.57
C LEU A 31 -1.66 3.46 -1.21
N GLU A 32 -2.41 4.45 -0.75
CA GLU A 32 -3.09 4.41 0.54
C GLU A 32 -4.13 3.30 0.62
N ILE A 33 -4.91 3.10 -0.44
CA ILE A 33 -5.91 2.04 -0.52
C ILE A 33 -5.23 0.66 -0.46
N SER A 34 -4.17 0.46 -1.22
CA SER A 34 -3.45 -0.81 -1.23
C SER A 34 -2.75 -1.09 0.10
N LEU A 35 -2.17 -0.08 0.74
CA LEU A 35 -1.58 -0.20 2.09
C LEU A 35 -2.64 -0.56 3.14
N ARG A 36 -3.80 0.04 3.07
CA ARG A 36 -4.91 -0.27 3.98
C ARG A 36 -5.35 -1.72 3.84
N ARG A 37 -5.49 -2.22 2.60
CA ARG A 37 -5.80 -3.63 2.34
C ARG A 37 -4.72 -4.53 2.93
N LEU A 38 -3.46 -4.18 2.75
CA LEU A 38 -2.33 -4.94 3.28
C LEU A 38 -2.36 -4.99 4.82
N THR A 39 -2.64 -3.87 5.47
CA THR A 39 -2.77 -3.77 6.92
C THR A 39 -3.90 -4.67 7.44
N ILE A 40 -5.06 -4.63 6.80
CA ILE A 40 -6.21 -5.46 7.16
C ILE A 40 -5.86 -6.95 7.05
N LEU A 41 -5.23 -7.36 5.96
CA LEU A 41 -4.80 -8.75 5.77
C LEU A 41 -3.76 -9.16 6.81
N GLY A 42 -2.81 -8.29 7.10
CA GLY A 42 -1.78 -8.54 8.11
C GLY A 42 -2.35 -8.71 9.52
N ASP A 43 -3.29 -7.87 9.88
CA ASP A 43 -3.98 -7.94 11.18
C ASP A 43 -4.80 -9.22 11.28
N HIS A 44 -5.49 -9.61 10.23
CA HIS A 44 -6.27 -10.85 10.17
C HIS A 44 -5.39 -12.08 10.37
N ILE A 45 -4.24 -12.13 9.72
CA ILE A 45 -3.28 -13.22 9.88
C ILE A 45 -2.75 -13.28 11.31
N THR A 46 -2.42 -12.14 11.90
CA THR A 46 -1.92 -12.05 13.27
C THR A 46 -2.97 -12.52 14.28
N GLU A 47 -4.21 -12.09 14.13
CA GLU A 47 -5.33 -12.53 14.98
C GLU A 47 -5.57 -14.02 14.89
N PHE A 48 -5.54 -14.57 13.69
CA PHE A 48 -5.71 -16.00 13.44
C PHE A 48 -4.60 -16.81 14.11
N HIS A 49 -3.37 -16.35 14.01
CA HIS A 49 -2.21 -17.00 14.64
C HIS A 49 -2.32 -17.01 16.18
N PHE A 50 -2.75 -15.91 16.78
CA PHE A 50 -2.97 -15.83 18.23
C PHE A 50 -4.13 -16.73 18.69
N ALA A 51 -5.22 -16.77 17.95
CA ALA A 51 -6.36 -17.64 18.26
C ALA A 51 -5.97 -19.11 18.21
N GLU A 52 -5.16 -19.54 17.27
CA GLU A 52 -4.64 -20.91 17.20
C GLU A 52 -3.75 -21.27 18.39
N LYS A 53 -2.88 -20.36 18.82
CA LYS A 53 -2.03 -20.59 19.98
C LYS A 53 -2.81 -20.81 21.27
N GLU A 54 -3.90 -20.09 21.44
CA GLU A 54 -4.77 -20.24 22.61
C GLU A 54 -5.56 -21.56 22.59
N ILE A 55 -6.03 -21.98 21.43
CA ILE A 55 -6.82 -23.18 21.25
C ILE A 55 -5.94 -24.44 21.26
N ASN A 56 -4.71 -24.34 20.81
CA ASN A 56 -3.81 -25.48 20.61
C ASN A 56 -2.93 -25.86 21.80
N SER A 57 -3.22 -25.40 23.01
CA SER A 57 -2.51 -25.90 24.17
C SER A 57 -2.79 -27.39 24.49
N GLY A 58 -3.29 -28.17 23.54
CA GLY A 58 -3.52 -29.60 23.72
C GLY A 58 -4.17 -30.34 22.56
N CYS A 59 -4.42 -29.71 21.43
CA CYS A 59 -5.08 -30.32 20.27
C CYS A 59 -4.19 -30.36 19.03
N ASN A 60 -4.28 -31.45 18.28
CA ASN A 60 -3.65 -31.59 16.99
C ASN A 60 -4.08 -30.45 16.06
N VAL A 61 -3.11 -29.70 15.56
CA VAL A 61 -3.35 -28.68 14.54
C VAL A 61 -3.99 -29.37 13.34
N ILE A 62 -5.19 -28.98 12.99
CA ILE A 62 -5.87 -29.47 11.80
C ILE A 62 -5.10 -28.93 10.60
N ASN A 63 -4.60 -29.80 9.72
CA ASN A 63 -3.87 -29.43 8.49
C ASN A 63 -4.62 -28.41 7.63
N THR A 64 -5.95 -28.39 7.71
CA THR A 64 -6.83 -27.43 7.05
C THR A 64 -6.59 -25.99 7.51
N ASP A 65 -6.30 -25.76 8.78
CA ASP A 65 -6.07 -24.42 9.32
C ASP A 65 -4.73 -23.86 8.90
N LEU A 66 -3.70 -24.71 8.83
CA LEU A 66 -2.39 -24.30 8.30
C LEU A 66 -2.45 -23.99 6.82
N LYS A 67 -3.20 -24.74 6.06
CA LYS A 67 -3.41 -24.51 4.64
C LYS A 67 -4.10 -23.18 4.41
N GLN A 68 -5.16 -22.88 5.18
CA GLN A 68 -5.88 -21.62 5.10
C GLN A 68 -4.97 -20.44 5.48
N LEU A 69 -4.21 -20.58 6.54
CA LEU A 69 -3.24 -19.57 6.99
C LEU A 69 -2.20 -19.29 5.91
N ASN A 70 -1.66 -20.32 5.29
CA ASN A 70 -0.69 -20.18 4.21
C ASN A 70 -1.30 -19.53 2.97
N GLU A 71 -2.56 -19.79 2.66
CA GLU A 71 -3.29 -19.12 1.58
C GLU A 71 -3.46 -17.62 1.87
N GLU A 72 -3.75 -17.27 3.13
CA GLU A 72 -3.84 -15.88 3.55
C GLU A 72 -2.50 -15.16 3.50
N ILE A 73 -1.43 -15.86 3.87
CA ILE A 73 -0.05 -15.33 3.76
C ILE A 73 0.31 -15.10 2.29
N ASP A 74 -0.07 -16.00 1.39
CA ASP A 74 0.12 -15.80 -0.04
C ASP A 74 -0.63 -14.58 -0.55
N ALA A 75 -1.87 -14.39 -0.12
CA ALA A 75 -2.68 -13.21 -0.46
C ALA A 75 -2.03 -11.94 0.06
N PHE A 76 -1.52 -11.95 1.29
CA PHE A 76 -0.78 -10.83 1.88
C PHE A 76 0.45 -10.48 1.05
N ASN A 77 1.26 -11.47 0.71
CA ASN A 77 2.49 -11.26 -0.08
C ASN A 77 2.17 -10.73 -1.48
N LYS A 78 1.07 -11.17 -2.07
CA LYS A 78 0.60 -10.68 -3.37
C LYS A 78 0.18 -9.21 -3.30
N VAL A 79 -0.61 -8.83 -2.30
CA VAL A 79 -1.02 -7.44 -2.08
C VAL A 79 0.20 -6.58 -1.76
N ARG A 80 1.16 -7.12 -1.01
CA ARG A 80 2.43 -6.43 -0.75
C ARG A 80 3.16 -6.05 -2.04
N GLU A 81 3.20 -6.94 -3.02
CA GLU A 81 3.79 -6.64 -4.33
C GLU A 81 3.01 -5.54 -5.07
N GLU A 82 1.67 -5.54 -4.96
CA GLU A 82 0.84 -4.47 -5.51
C GLU A 82 1.14 -3.11 -4.83
N VAL A 83 1.34 -3.11 -3.52
CA VAL A 83 1.72 -1.91 -2.74
C VAL A 83 3.07 -1.38 -3.23
N LYS A 84 4.04 -2.25 -3.41
CA LYS A 84 5.37 -1.87 -3.93
C LYS A 84 5.26 -1.23 -5.31
N LEU A 85 4.40 -1.76 -6.16
CA LEU A 85 4.17 -1.23 -7.50
C LEU A 85 3.51 0.16 -7.42
N CYS A 86 2.50 0.34 -6.57
CA CYS A 86 1.85 1.64 -6.35
C CYS A 86 2.84 2.67 -5.79
N TYR A 87 3.70 2.25 -4.87
CA TYR A 87 4.75 3.09 -4.31
C TYR A 87 5.72 3.55 -5.42
N TYR A 88 6.17 2.61 -6.24
CA TYR A 88 7.04 2.89 -7.37
C TYR A 88 6.40 3.90 -8.33
N TYR A 89 5.14 3.70 -8.69
CA TYR A 89 4.42 4.64 -9.56
C TYR A 89 4.29 6.03 -8.96
N LEU A 90 4.08 6.13 -7.65
CA LEU A 90 4.04 7.43 -6.97
C LEU A 90 5.40 8.13 -7.08
N ILE A 91 6.50 7.44 -6.83
CA ILE A 91 7.85 8.01 -6.93
C ILE A 91 8.13 8.46 -8.37
N VAL A 92 7.85 7.62 -9.36
CA VAL A 92 8.06 7.95 -10.78
C VAL A 92 7.21 9.15 -11.20
N THR A 93 5.96 9.20 -10.77
CA THR A 93 5.05 10.31 -11.05
C THR A 93 5.60 11.61 -10.46
N ARG A 94 6.05 11.57 -9.21
CA ARG A 94 6.67 12.73 -8.55
C ARG A 94 7.89 13.22 -9.31
N GLU A 95 8.79 12.33 -9.69
CA GLU A 95 9.99 12.66 -10.45
C GLU A 95 9.65 13.24 -11.82
N ALA A 96 8.68 12.67 -12.52
CA ALA A 96 8.20 13.19 -13.80
C ALA A 96 7.64 14.61 -13.69
N LEU A 97 7.11 14.98 -12.53
CA LEU A 97 6.59 16.31 -12.25
C LEU A 97 7.64 17.28 -11.67
N GLY A 98 8.89 16.84 -11.56
CA GLY A 98 9.99 17.64 -11.07
C GLY A 98 10.21 17.59 -9.55
N LEU A 99 9.49 16.73 -8.84
CA LEU A 99 9.62 16.54 -7.41
C LEU A 99 10.64 15.44 -7.13
N ARG A 100 11.83 15.79 -6.70
CA ARG A 100 12.94 14.84 -6.56
C ARG A 100 13.24 14.38 -5.14
N ARG A 101 12.63 15.00 -4.14
CA ARG A 101 12.82 14.63 -2.73
C ARG A 101 11.67 13.75 -2.26
N HIS A 102 11.97 12.50 -1.95
CA HIS A 102 10.98 11.49 -1.55
C HIS A 102 11.06 11.07 -0.09
N HIS A 103 11.90 11.74 0.66
CA HIS A 103 12.22 11.46 2.05
C HIS A 103 10.99 11.32 2.95
N TRP A 104 10.07 12.30 2.89
CA TRP A 104 8.84 12.25 3.69
C TRP A 104 7.87 11.15 3.23
N ILE A 105 7.94 10.74 1.96
CA ILE A 105 7.13 9.63 1.44
C ILE A 105 7.60 8.30 2.03
N GLU A 106 8.90 8.11 2.12
CA GLU A 106 9.48 6.92 2.74
C GLU A 106 9.10 6.83 4.23
N GLU A 107 9.06 7.96 4.93
CA GLU A 107 8.65 8.02 6.33
C GLU A 107 7.16 7.75 6.52
N CYS A 108 6.29 8.30 5.64
CA CYS A 108 4.84 8.18 5.76
C CYS A 108 4.31 6.82 5.29
N TYR A 109 4.94 6.21 4.31
CA TYR A 109 4.46 4.98 3.66
C TYR A 109 5.50 3.88 3.77
N GLN A 110 5.51 3.22 4.91
CA GLN A 110 6.38 2.08 5.15
C GLN A 110 5.70 0.79 4.71
N ILE A 111 6.39 0.03 3.87
CA ILE A 111 5.90 -1.25 3.38
C ILE A 111 6.39 -2.34 4.33
N PRO A 112 5.48 -3.13 4.93
CA PRO A 112 5.90 -4.20 5.82
C PRO A 112 6.67 -5.29 5.08
N PRO A 113 7.49 -6.08 5.77
CA PRO A 113 8.24 -7.16 5.15
C PRO A 113 7.32 -8.29 4.69
N LYS A 114 7.83 -9.07 3.75
CA LYS A 114 7.18 -10.28 3.27
C LYS A 114 7.03 -11.28 4.42
N ARG A 115 5.90 -11.97 4.49
CA ARG A 115 5.65 -13.00 5.49
C ARG A 115 6.00 -14.38 4.94
N GLU A 116 6.62 -15.21 5.78
CA GLU A 116 6.96 -16.57 5.44
C GLU A 116 5.80 -17.50 5.76
N LYS A 117 5.61 -18.50 4.89
CA LYS A 117 4.64 -19.56 5.13
C LYS A 117 5.10 -20.47 6.24
N TYR A 118 4.15 -21.00 6.99
CA TYR A 118 4.42 -22.04 7.97
C TYR A 118 4.66 -23.36 7.24
N GLU A 119 5.73 -24.06 7.63
CA GLU A 119 6.00 -25.40 7.10
C GLU A 119 4.98 -26.40 7.65
N GLN A 120 4.40 -27.17 6.74
CA GLN A 120 3.62 -28.34 7.11
C GLN A 120 4.59 -29.45 7.48
N ASN A 121 4.73 -29.72 8.76
CA ASN A 121 5.42 -30.91 9.21
C ASN A 121 4.55 -32.12 8.87
N LEU A 122 5.01 -32.90 7.94
CA LEU A 122 4.46 -34.20 7.61
C LEU A 122 4.75 -35.20 8.75
#